data_184e09ecea08bb466f1ecfa5c52c6a10
#
_entry.id   184e09ecea08bb466f1ecfa5c52c6a10
#
_cell.length_a   1.000
_cell.length_b   1.000
_cell.length_c   1.000
_cell.angle_alpha   90.00
_cell.angle_beta   90.00
_cell.angle_gamma   90.00
#
_symmetry.space_group_name_H-M   'P 1'
#
loop_
_entity.id
_entity.type
_entity.pdbx_description
1 polymer ?
#
loop_
_entity_poly.entity_id
_entity_poly.type
_entity_poly.pdbx_seq_one_letter_code
_entity_poly.pdbx_strand_id
1 'polypeptide(L)'
;SAQQTEKVYLSGTGSNDTKQWEFMCTGGMNANKWTTIAVPSCWELQGFGKYDYGFAKDSVRGKEKGLYKYSFDVPASWKNKTVKIVFEGSMTDTDVKINGQSAGDIHQGAFYAFKYDITELINYGKKNLLEVTVAKHSANQSVNEAERKADFWIFGGIFRPVYLEVFPDLHIENIEINATADGGFFAFFDA
;
A
#
# COMPACT_ATOMS: atom_id res chain seq x y z
N SER A 1 2.56 -29.72 -13.06
CA SER A 1 1.70 -28.54 -13.20
C SER A 1 2.57 -27.30 -13.05
N ALA A 2 2.40 -26.31 -13.92
CA ALA A 2 3.11 -25.06 -13.76
C ALA A 2 2.81 -24.47 -12.38
N GLN A 3 3.84 -24.12 -11.64
CA GLN A 3 3.68 -23.40 -10.38
C GLN A 3 3.31 -21.95 -10.73
N GLN A 4 2.22 -21.46 -10.15
CA GLN A 4 1.70 -20.13 -10.45
C GLN A 4 1.75 -19.28 -9.18
N THR A 5 2.13 -18.01 -9.32
CA THR A 5 2.01 -17.01 -8.25
C THR A 5 0.53 -16.84 -7.88
N GLU A 6 0.22 -16.99 -6.60
CA GLU A 6 -1.12 -16.78 -6.07
C GLU A 6 -1.27 -15.32 -5.61
N LYS A 7 -2.41 -14.71 -5.93
CA LYS A 7 -2.76 -13.37 -5.46
C LYS A 7 -3.94 -13.44 -4.49
N VAL A 8 -3.75 -12.96 -3.27
CA VAL A 8 -4.78 -12.94 -2.21
C VAL A 8 -5.06 -11.51 -1.76
N TYR A 9 -6.25 -11.00 -2.07
CA TYR A 9 -6.64 -9.63 -1.74
C TYR A 9 -6.95 -9.46 -0.26
N LEU A 10 -6.25 -8.53 0.40
CA LEU A 10 -6.53 -8.09 1.78
C LEU A 10 -7.57 -6.96 1.80
N SER A 11 -7.58 -6.12 0.77
CA SER A 11 -8.62 -5.13 0.50
C SER A 11 -9.65 -5.65 -0.52
N GLY A 12 -10.59 -4.82 -0.92
CA GLY A 12 -11.33 -5.02 -2.16
C GLY A 12 -10.45 -4.80 -3.39
N THR A 13 -11.02 -5.05 -4.57
CA THR A 13 -10.33 -4.97 -5.87
C THR A 13 -10.49 -3.62 -6.56
N GLY A 14 -11.28 -2.71 -5.98
CA GLY A 14 -11.51 -1.37 -6.52
C GLY A 14 -12.60 -0.61 -5.76
N SER A 15 -12.95 0.59 -6.24
CA SER A 15 -13.90 1.48 -5.56
C SER A 15 -15.30 0.88 -5.39
N ASN A 16 -15.70 -0.04 -6.26
CA ASN A 16 -17.01 -0.72 -6.22
C ASN A 16 -16.95 -2.08 -5.51
N ASP A 17 -15.79 -2.51 -5.11
CA ASP A 17 -15.55 -3.75 -4.35
C ASP A 17 -14.53 -3.43 -3.26
N THR A 18 -15.01 -3.21 -2.03
CA THR A 18 -14.20 -2.77 -0.90
C THR A 18 -14.32 -3.73 0.27
N LYS A 19 -13.33 -3.74 1.17
CA LYS A 19 -13.39 -4.42 2.46
C LYS A 19 -13.26 -3.43 3.60
N GLN A 20 -13.95 -3.68 4.70
CA GLN A 20 -13.87 -2.84 5.89
C GLN A 20 -12.60 -3.14 6.68
N TRP A 21 -11.78 -2.11 6.92
CA TRP A 21 -10.63 -2.16 7.82
C TRP A 21 -10.89 -1.26 9.03
N GLU A 22 -10.29 -1.58 10.18
CA GLU A 22 -10.25 -0.65 11.29
C GLU A 22 -9.45 0.60 10.90
N PHE A 23 -9.94 1.78 11.31
CA PHE A 23 -9.40 3.04 10.87
C PHE A 23 -9.53 4.14 11.93
N MET A 24 -8.51 5.00 12.00
CA MET A 24 -8.55 6.27 12.72
C MET A 24 -7.84 7.35 11.91
N CYS A 25 -8.50 8.49 11.71
CA CYS A 25 -7.87 9.70 11.17
C CYS A 25 -7.37 10.58 12.33
N THR A 26 -6.17 11.14 12.22
CA THR A 26 -5.57 11.94 13.31
C THR A 26 -5.98 13.40 13.31
N GLY A 27 -6.70 13.87 12.29
CA GLY A 27 -7.14 15.27 12.18
C GLY A 27 -8.35 15.43 11.27
N GLY A 28 -8.95 16.60 11.26
CA GLY A 28 -10.11 16.91 10.42
C GLY A 28 -11.42 16.29 10.91
N MET A 29 -12.31 15.99 9.97
CA MET A 29 -13.61 15.37 10.25
C MET A 29 -13.43 14.02 10.95
N ASN A 30 -14.24 13.74 11.95
CA ASN A 30 -14.28 12.47 12.70
C ASN A 30 -12.91 11.96 13.20
N ALA A 31 -12.01 12.91 13.55
CA ALA A 31 -10.67 12.61 14.00
C ALA A 31 -10.61 11.93 15.37
N ASN A 32 -9.48 11.24 15.62
CA ASN A 32 -9.09 10.66 16.91
C ASN A 32 -10.07 9.63 17.49
N LYS A 33 -10.79 8.94 16.62
CA LYS A 33 -11.74 7.89 16.99
C LYS A 33 -11.53 6.67 16.10
N TRP A 34 -11.30 5.52 16.71
CA TRP A 34 -11.29 4.26 15.99
C TRP A 34 -12.69 3.90 15.50
N THR A 35 -12.76 3.53 14.23
CA THR A 35 -13.95 3.12 13.51
C THR A 35 -13.57 2.15 12.40
N THR A 36 -14.35 2.07 11.35
CA THR A 36 -14.04 1.32 10.12
C THR A 36 -14.08 2.22 8.90
N ILE A 37 -13.34 1.84 7.87
CA ILE A 37 -13.33 2.50 6.56
C ILE A 37 -13.33 1.44 5.46
N ALA A 38 -13.98 1.76 4.36
CA ALA A 38 -13.88 0.96 3.13
C ALA A 38 -12.49 1.09 2.50
N VAL A 39 -11.83 -0.03 2.17
CA VAL A 39 -10.53 -0.06 1.49
C VAL A 39 -10.67 -0.91 0.22
N PRO A 40 -10.27 -0.38 -0.97
CA PRO A 40 -9.62 0.91 -1.18
C PRO A 40 -10.59 2.10 -1.17
N SER A 41 -10.13 3.24 -0.64
CA SER A 41 -10.84 4.52 -0.75
C SER A 41 -9.95 5.70 -0.35
N CYS A 42 -10.38 6.93 -0.72
CA CYS A 42 -9.87 8.15 -0.12
C CYS A 42 -10.69 8.45 1.15
N TRP A 43 -10.03 8.75 2.26
CA TRP A 43 -10.74 8.92 3.54
C TRP A 43 -11.65 10.15 3.57
N GLU A 44 -11.35 11.20 2.80
CA GLU A 44 -12.22 12.38 2.73
C GLU A 44 -13.59 12.05 2.13
N LEU A 45 -13.61 11.16 1.13
CA LEU A 45 -14.85 10.68 0.51
C LEU A 45 -15.66 9.74 1.42
N GLN A 46 -15.05 9.28 2.51
CA GLN A 46 -15.69 8.48 3.56
C GLN A 46 -16.04 9.32 4.81
N GLY A 47 -15.87 10.64 4.75
CA GLY A 47 -16.23 11.56 5.83
C GLY A 47 -15.16 11.78 6.89
N PHE A 48 -13.89 11.55 6.57
CA PHE A 48 -12.76 11.76 7.48
C PHE A 48 -11.80 12.84 6.96
N GLY A 49 -10.94 13.34 7.84
CA GLY A 49 -9.86 14.23 7.45
C GLY A 49 -10.34 15.63 7.05
N LYS A 50 -9.56 16.29 6.24
CA LYS A 50 -9.82 17.64 5.75
C LYS A 50 -9.67 17.69 4.23
N TYR A 51 -10.62 18.34 3.56
CA TYR A 51 -10.47 18.66 2.15
C TYR A 51 -9.41 19.75 1.98
N ASP A 52 -8.37 19.48 1.21
CA ASP A 52 -7.32 20.41 0.87
C ASP A 52 -7.25 20.61 -0.64
N TYR A 53 -7.07 21.87 -1.05
CA TYR A 53 -6.85 22.23 -2.44
C TYR A 53 -5.35 22.30 -2.75
N GLY A 54 -4.93 21.81 -3.91
CA GLY A 54 -3.51 21.70 -4.27
C GLY A 54 -2.73 23.02 -4.28
N PHE A 55 -3.40 24.16 -4.57
CA PHE A 55 -2.80 25.50 -4.47
C PHE A 55 -3.02 26.18 -3.11
N ALA A 56 -3.62 25.52 -2.14
CA ALA A 56 -3.72 26.08 -0.81
C ALA A 56 -2.32 26.27 -0.18
N LYS A 57 -2.18 27.29 0.68
CA LYS A 57 -0.93 27.52 1.43
C LYS A 57 -0.69 26.36 2.41
N ASP A 58 0.57 25.99 2.58
CA ASP A 58 0.97 24.90 3.49
C ASP A 58 0.49 25.12 4.95
N SER A 59 0.37 26.38 5.37
CA SER A 59 -0.12 26.75 6.72
C SER A 59 -1.58 26.35 6.98
N VAL A 60 -2.38 26.14 5.93
CA VAL A 60 -3.81 25.78 6.06
C VAL A 60 -4.11 24.35 5.65
N ARG A 61 -3.14 23.62 5.10
CA ARG A 61 -3.29 22.22 4.72
C ARG A 61 -3.42 21.31 5.93
N GLY A 62 -4.28 20.31 5.81
CA GLY A 62 -4.36 19.21 6.78
C GLY A 62 -3.07 18.40 6.80
N LYS A 63 -2.62 18.05 8.00
CA LYS A 63 -1.43 17.19 8.22
C LYS A 63 -1.83 15.86 8.85
N GLU A 64 -3.07 15.48 8.66
CA GLU A 64 -3.62 14.25 9.20
C GLU A 64 -2.94 13.02 8.61
N LYS A 65 -2.97 11.96 9.41
CA LYS A 65 -2.58 10.60 9.03
C LYS A 65 -3.78 9.68 9.18
N GLY A 66 -3.87 8.70 8.32
CA GLY A 66 -4.77 7.56 8.46
C GLY A 66 -4.02 6.40 9.10
N LEU A 67 -4.57 5.85 10.18
CA LEU A 67 -4.07 4.68 10.88
C LEU A 67 -5.02 3.53 10.57
N TYR A 68 -4.51 2.47 9.96
CA TYR A 68 -5.29 1.31 9.51
C TYR A 68 -4.85 0.06 10.26
N LYS A 69 -5.80 -0.84 10.54
CA LYS A 69 -5.53 -2.19 11.02
C LYS A 69 -6.39 -3.20 10.27
N TYR A 70 -5.79 -4.32 9.92
CA TYR A 70 -6.49 -5.42 9.30
C TYR A 70 -5.91 -6.76 9.75
N SER A 71 -6.76 -7.67 10.19
CA SER A 71 -6.35 -9.03 10.54
C SER A 71 -6.59 -9.97 9.37
N PHE A 72 -5.61 -10.79 9.05
CA PHE A 72 -5.67 -11.76 7.95
C PHE A 72 -5.09 -13.11 8.35
N ASP A 73 -5.60 -14.16 7.75
CA ASP A 73 -5.14 -15.53 7.99
C ASP A 73 -4.08 -15.92 6.95
N VAL A 74 -3.05 -16.62 7.40
CA VAL A 74 -2.00 -17.17 6.54
C VAL A 74 -2.05 -18.70 6.67
N PRO A 75 -2.29 -19.45 5.58
CA PRO A 75 -2.28 -20.90 5.60
C PRO A 75 -0.92 -21.49 6.03
N ALA A 76 -0.94 -22.59 6.77
CA ALA A 76 0.30 -23.31 7.12
C ALA A 76 1.05 -23.84 5.88
N SER A 77 0.33 -24.09 4.78
CA SER A 77 0.89 -24.55 3.51
C SER A 77 1.77 -23.53 2.79
N TRP A 78 1.78 -22.27 3.25
CA TRP A 78 2.67 -21.24 2.68
C TRP A 78 4.06 -21.22 3.33
N LYS A 79 4.31 -22.08 4.32
CA LYS A 79 5.54 -22.12 5.08
C LYS A 79 6.70 -22.36 4.14
N ASN A 80 7.31 -22.22 3.42
CA ASN A 80 8.44 -22.32 2.51
C ASN A 80 8.20 -21.56 1.19
N LYS A 81 7.17 -20.71 1.17
CA LYS A 81 6.89 -19.84 0.02
C LYS A 81 7.34 -18.42 0.33
N THR A 82 7.76 -17.69 -0.68
CA THR A 82 7.97 -16.25 -0.56
C THR A 82 6.63 -15.54 -0.60
N VAL A 83 6.39 -14.68 0.38
CA VAL A 83 5.15 -13.91 0.50
C VAL A 83 5.48 -12.41 0.50
N LYS A 84 4.98 -11.69 -0.49
CA LYS A 84 5.12 -10.23 -0.59
C LYS A 84 3.77 -9.55 -0.41
N ILE A 85 3.72 -8.46 0.34
CA ILE A 85 2.55 -7.58 0.40
C ILE A 85 2.72 -6.46 -0.63
N VAL A 86 1.69 -6.23 -1.44
CA VAL A 86 1.68 -5.24 -2.51
C VAL A 86 0.61 -4.20 -2.23
N PHE A 87 0.98 -2.93 -2.33
CA PHE A 87 0.10 -1.78 -2.37
C PHE A 87 0.14 -1.19 -3.77
N GLU A 88 -0.98 -1.15 -4.46
CA GLU A 88 -1.04 -0.54 -5.81
C GLU A 88 -1.03 1.00 -5.76
N GLY A 89 -1.31 1.59 -4.61
CA GLY A 89 -1.20 3.03 -4.37
C GLY A 89 -1.82 3.48 -3.06
N SER A 90 -1.13 4.38 -2.38
CA SER A 90 -1.60 5.06 -1.17
C SER A 90 -1.08 6.50 -1.14
N MET A 91 -1.88 7.42 -0.63
CA MET A 91 -1.56 8.85 -0.63
C MET A 91 -1.26 9.36 0.79
N THR A 92 0.03 9.66 1.15
CA THR A 92 1.23 9.66 0.31
C THR A 92 2.34 8.81 0.93
N ASP A 93 2.90 9.21 2.10
CA ASP A 93 3.92 8.39 2.78
C ASP A 93 3.25 7.24 3.53
N THR A 94 3.75 6.03 3.31
CA THR A 94 3.13 4.82 3.84
C THR A 94 4.13 3.99 4.62
N ASP A 95 3.86 3.82 5.93
CA ASP A 95 4.59 2.95 6.85
C ASP A 95 3.79 1.67 7.09
N VAL A 96 4.40 0.52 6.88
CA VAL A 96 3.74 -0.80 6.95
C VAL A 96 4.39 -1.66 8.02
N LYS A 97 3.57 -2.25 8.88
CA LYS A 97 3.99 -3.22 9.90
C LYS A 97 3.18 -4.50 9.81
N ILE A 98 3.85 -5.61 9.99
CA ILE A 98 3.25 -6.94 10.13
C ILE A 98 3.57 -7.46 11.53
N ASN A 99 2.54 -7.79 12.30
CA ASN A 99 2.69 -8.29 13.68
C ASN A 99 3.56 -7.36 14.56
N GLY A 100 3.46 -6.04 14.35
CA GLY A 100 4.21 -5.01 15.08
C GLY A 100 5.64 -4.78 14.57
N GLN A 101 6.13 -5.53 13.59
CA GLN A 101 7.45 -5.38 13.00
C GLN A 101 7.37 -4.59 11.68
N SER A 102 8.34 -3.69 11.42
CA SER A 102 8.40 -2.95 10.16
C SER A 102 8.58 -3.89 8.98
N ALA A 103 7.80 -3.68 7.93
CA ALA A 103 7.93 -4.43 6.68
C ALA A 103 9.09 -3.93 5.79
N GLY A 104 9.54 -2.70 6.00
CA GLY A 104 10.61 -2.06 5.24
C GLY A 104 10.63 -0.55 5.43
N ASP A 105 11.34 0.15 4.57
CA ASP A 105 11.41 1.61 4.58
C ASP A 105 10.05 2.24 4.25
N ILE A 106 9.81 3.45 4.78
CA ILE A 106 8.58 4.20 4.47
C ILE A 106 8.54 4.51 2.98
N HIS A 107 7.50 4.03 2.30
CA HIS A 107 7.27 4.37 0.91
C HIS A 107 6.84 5.83 0.78
N GLN A 108 7.40 6.53 -0.20
CA GLN A 108 7.04 7.91 -0.55
C GLN A 108 6.61 7.99 -2.00
N GLY A 109 5.45 8.57 -2.25
CA GLY A 109 4.85 8.71 -3.58
C GLY A 109 3.44 8.13 -3.64
N ALA A 110 2.50 8.89 -4.23
CA ALA A 110 1.08 8.55 -4.18
C ALA A 110 0.66 7.53 -5.26
N PHE A 111 1.32 7.53 -6.42
CA PHE A 111 0.77 6.91 -7.63
C PHE A 111 1.52 5.66 -8.09
N TYR A 112 2.51 5.23 -7.33
CA TYR A 112 3.35 4.08 -7.64
C TYR A 112 2.97 2.88 -6.79
N ALA A 113 2.96 1.70 -7.41
CA ALA A 113 2.87 0.45 -6.66
C ALA A 113 4.19 0.19 -5.95
N PHE A 114 4.10 -0.36 -4.74
CA PHE A 114 5.25 -0.79 -3.95
C PHE A 114 4.95 -2.09 -3.23
N LYS A 115 5.99 -2.80 -2.84
CA LYS A 115 5.86 -4.09 -2.18
C LYS A 115 6.98 -4.33 -1.16
N TYR A 116 6.67 -5.16 -0.17
CA TYR A 116 7.62 -5.63 0.83
C TYR A 116 7.58 -7.15 0.92
N ASP A 117 8.73 -7.77 1.05
CA ASP A 117 8.84 -9.17 1.44
C ASP A 117 8.49 -9.30 2.93
N ILE A 118 7.46 -10.07 3.23
CA ILE A 118 6.97 -10.28 4.59
C ILE A 118 7.10 -11.73 5.05
N THR A 119 7.83 -12.55 4.30
CA THR A 119 7.98 -13.98 4.54
C THR A 119 8.40 -14.30 5.98
N GLU A 120 9.35 -13.55 6.52
CA GLU A 120 9.87 -13.75 7.88
C GLU A 120 9.05 -13.04 8.97
N LEU A 121 8.06 -12.21 8.58
CA LEU A 121 7.24 -11.41 9.51
C LEU A 121 5.90 -12.06 9.83
N ILE A 122 5.44 -12.98 8.99
CA ILE A 122 4.13 -13.64 9.14
C ILE A 122 4.21 -14.90 9.97
N ASN A 123 3.11 -15.17 10.67
CA ASN A 123 2.90 -16.41 11.43
C ASN A 123 2.08 -17.37 10.57
N TYR A 124 2.67 -18.47 10.14
CA TYR A 124 2.02 -19.49 9.31
C TYR A 124 1.00 -20.31 10.10
N GLY A 125 -0.14 -20.62 9.50
CA GLY A 125 -1.26 -21.33 10.11
C GLY A 125 -1.98 -20.51 11.19
N LYS A 126 -1.79 -19.19 11.21
CA LYS A 126 -2.33 -18.30 12.24
C LYS A 126 -2.84 -16.99 11.63
N LYS A 127 -3.56 -16.26 12.47
CA LYS A 127 -3.97 -14.88 12.19
C LYS A 127 -2.78 -13.93 12.37
N ASN A 128 -2.67 -12.99 11.46
CA ASN A 128 -1.64 -11.94 11.44
C ASN A 128 -2.31 -10.57 11.47
N LEU A 129 -1.59 -9.57 11.96
CA LEU A 129 -2.03 -8.19 12.02
C LEU A 129 -1.22 -7.33 11.06
N LEU A 130 -1.90 -6.69 10.13
CA LEU A 130 -1.38 -5.61 9.29
C LEU A 130 -1.72 -4.28 9.95
N GLU A 131 -0.73 -3.43 10.15
CA GLU A 131 -0.89 -2.04 10.58
C GLU A 131 -0.26 -1.13 9.53
N VAL A 132 -1.01 -0.13 9.08
CA VAL A 132 -0.54 0.82 8.07
C VAL A 132 -0.79 2.24 8.56
N THR A 133 0.24 3.07 8.47
CA THR A 133 0.11 4.52 8.69
C THR A 133 0.34 5.23 7.37
N VAL A 134 -0.65 5.99 6.92
CA VAL A 134 -0.57 6.80 5.70
C VAL A 134 -0.60 8.27 6.08
N ALA A 135 0.45 9.02 5.70
CA ALA A 135 0.47 10.47 5.82
C ALA A 135 -0.03 11.12 4.53
N LYS A 136 -0.96 12.05 4.62
CA LYS A 136 -1.55 12.76 3.47
C LYS A 136 -0.51 13.54 2.66
N HIS A 137 0.42 14.19 3.35
CA HIS A 137 1.55 14.89 2.74
C HIS A 137 2.85 14.14 3.03
N SER A 138 3.73 14.12 2.05
CA SER A 138 5.04 13.49 2.21
C SER A 138 5.94 14.29 3.14
N ALA A 139 6.81 13.60 3.87
CA ALA A 139 7.96 14.22 4.53
C ALA A 139 9.00 14.73 3.51
N ASN A 140 8.94 14.25 2.28
CA ASN A 140 9.80 14.69 1.18
C ASN A 140 9.14 15.83 0.41
N GLN A 141 9.73 17.04 0.47
CA GLN A 141 9.18 18.21 -0.17
C GLN A 141 9.11 18.08 -1.71
N SER A 142 10.04 17.38 -2.33
CA SER A 142 10.01 17.20 -3.80
C SER A 142 8.81 16.36 -4.26
N VAL A 143 8.40 15.38 -3.45
CA VAL A 143 7.18 14.58 -3.68
C VAL A 143 5.94 15.49 -3.59
N ASN A 144 5.86 16.34 -2.57
CA ASN A 144 4.76 17.28 -2.43
C ASN A 144 4.66 18.27 -3.60
N GLU A 145 5.79 18.81 -4.06
CA GLU A 145 5.81 19.70 -5.23
C GLU A 145 5.37 18.99 -6.52
N ALA A 146 5.79 17.74 -6.70
CA ALA A 146 5.48 16.97 -7.91
C ALA A 146 4.03 16.44 -7.93
N GLU A 147 3.49 16.00 -6.79
CA GLU A 147 2.27 15.21 -6.75
C GLU A 147 1.11 15.87 -5.99
N ARG A 148 1.39 16.87 -5.14
CA ARG A 148 0.40 17.44 -4.21
C ARG A 148 0.13 18.94 -4.43
N LYS A 149 0.65 19.53 -5.54
CA LYS A 149 0.56 20.96 -5.82
C LYS A 149 0.09 21.22 -7.25
N ALA A 150 -1.21 21.26 -7.45
CA ALA A 150 -1.83 21.61 -8.74
C ALA A 150 -3.31 21.97 -8.53
N ASP A 151 -4.03 22.23 -9.64
CA ASP A 151 -5.46 22.58 -9.65
C ASP A 151 -6.34 21.34 -9.44
N PHE A 152 -6.23 20.74 -8.26
CA PHE A 152 -7.08 19.62 -7.84
C PHE A 152 -7.22 19.54 -6.31
N TRP A 153 -8.21 18.77 -5.86
CA TRP A 153 -8.35 18.38 -4.47
C TRP A 153 -7.34 17.30 -4.11
N ILE A 154 -6.66 17.50 -2.98
CA ILE A 154 -5.70 16.55 -2.43
C ILE A 154 -6.44 15.59 -1.50
N PHE A 155 -6.34 14.31 -1.78
CA PHE A 155 -6.91 13.26 -0.95
C PHE A 155 -5.82 12.47 -0.22
N GLY A 156 -6.24 11.76 0.84
CA GLY A 156 -5.41 10.80 1.57
C GLY A 156 -6.05 9.42 1.59
N GLY A 157 -5.25 8.39 1.83
CA GLY A 157 -5.74 7.04 2.04
C GLY A 157 -5.14 5.97 1.13
N ILE A 158 -5.49 4.73 1.45
CA ILE A 158 -5.20 3.57 0.61
C ILE A 158 -6.28 3.52 -0.48
N PHE A 159 -6.01 4.14 -1.62
CA PHE A 159 -7.02 4.34 -2.67
C PHE A 159 -6.98 3.30 -3.79
N ARG A 160 -6.00 2.40 -3.77
CA ARG A 160 -5.87 1.26 -4.68
C ARG A 160 -5.74 -0.05 -3.90
N PRO A 161 -5.93 -1.20 -4.54
CA PRO A 161 -5.90 -2.49 -3.89
C PRO A 161 -4.63 -2.81 -3.11
N VAL A 162 -4.83 -3.63 -2.07
CA VAL A 162 -3.75 -4.25 -1.27
C VAL A 162 -3.94 -5.76 -1.33
N TYR A 163 -2.88 -6.49 -1.67
CA TYR A 163 -2.92 -7.95 -1.76
C TYR A 163 -1.59 -8.60 -1.40
N LEU A 164 -1.64 -9.89 -1.13
CA LEU A 164 -0.46 -10.74 -1.01
C LEU A 164 -0.15 -11.38 -2.35
N GLU A 165 1.12 -11.40 -2.73
CA GLU A 165 1.68 -12.26 -3.76
C GLU A 165 2.40 -13.41 -3.09
N VAL A 166 1.99 -14.63 -3.41
CA VAL A 166 2.57 -15.85 -2.85
C VAL A 166 3.27 -16.60 -3.99
N PHE A 167 4.58 -16.61 -3.91
CA PHE A 167 5.41 -17.23 -4.93
C PHE A 167 5.70 -18.68 -4.57
N PRO A 168 5.75 -19.59 -5.57
CA PRO A 168 6.23 -20.94 -5.34
C PRO A 168 7.71 -20.94 -4.94
N ASP A 169 8.19 -22.05 -4.36
CA ASP A 169 9.58 -22.20 -3.90
C ASP A 169 10.62 -21.92 -5.00
N LEU A 170 10.26 -22.21 -6.24
CA LEU A 170 11.06 -21.87 -7.42
C LEU A 170 10.24 -20.91 -8.30
N HIS A 171 10.74 -19.72 -8.51
CA HIS A 171 10.09 -18.70 -9.33
C HIS A 171 11.14 -17.74 -9.92
N ILE A 172 10.78 -17.10 -11.02
CA ILE A 172 11.61 -16.00 -11.57
C ILE A 172 11.25 -14.74 -10.82
N GLU A 173 12.24 -14.13 -10.14
CA GLU A 173 12.02 -12.92 -9.38
C GLU A 173 12.06 -11.67 -10.24
N ASN A 174 12.95 -11.63 -11.21
CA ASN A 174 13.12 -10.49 -12.11
C ASN A 174 13.52 -10.95 -13.51
N ILE A 175 13.03 -10.22 -14.51
CA ILE A 175 13.45 -10.38 -15.92
C ILE A 175 13.90 -9.01 -16.40
N GLU A 176 15.17 -8.89 -16.75
CA GLU A 176 15.71 -7.73 -17.42
C GLU A 176 15.84 -8.02 -18.92
N ILE A 177 15.19 -7.21 -19.75
CA ILE A 177 15.20 -7.36 -21.19
C ILE A 177 15.97 -6.19 -21.80
N ASN A 178 17.01 -6.51 -22.57
CA ASN A 178 17.79 -5.56 -23.34
C ASN A 178 17.61 -5.83 -24.84
N ALA A 179 17.01 -4.87 -25.54
CA ALA A 179 16.84 -4.93 -27.00
C ALA A 179 17.62 -3.79 -27.66
N THR A 180 18.40 -4.11 -28.67
CA THR A 180 19.20 -3.15 -29.42
C THR A 180 18.60 -2.85 -30.80
N ALA A 181 18.89 -1.68 -31.36
CA ALA A 181 18.30 -1.22 -32.61
C ALA A 181 18.67 -2.07 -33.83
N ASP A 182 19.72 -2.89 -33.75
CA ASP A 182 20.16 -3.85 -34.77
C ASP A 182 19.44 -5.20 -34.68
N GLY A 183 18.49 -5.35 -33.76
CA GLY A 183 17.72 -6.58 -33.53
C GLY A 183 18.34 -7.52 -32.51
N GLY A 184 19.41 -7.13 -31.82
CA GLY A 184 19.94 -7.89 -30.69
C GLY A 184 18.95 -7.95 -29.54
N PHE A 185 18.81 -9.11 -28.92
CA PHE A 185 17.94 -9.35 -27.77
C PHE A 185 18.66 -10.16 -26.70
N PHE A 186 18.67 -9.63 -25.48
CA PHE A 186 19.22 -10.33 -24.32
C PHE A 186 18.20 -10.28 -23.20
N ALA A 187 17.96 -11.41 -22.54
CA ALA A 187 17.15 -11.50 -21.35
C ALA A 187 17.98 -12.10 -20.22
N PHE A 188 17.99 -11.40 -19.09
CA PHE A 188 18.57 -11.89 -17.83
C PHE A 188 17.42 -12.14 -16.86
N PHE A 189 17.52 -13.21 -16.09
CA PHE A 189 16.52 -13.53 -15.07
C PHE A 189 17.20 -14.06 -13.80
N ASP A 190 16.64 -13.64 -12.68
CA ASP A 190 16.98 -14.15 -11.35
C ASP A 190 15.87 -15.12 -10.92
N ALA A 191 16.25 -16.27 -10.30
CA ALA A 191 15.34 -17.32 -9.84
C ALA A 191 15.68 -17.77 -8.41
#